data_698c6a4503163a9eb4078d28b65823a1
#
_entry.id   698c6a4503163a9eb4078d28b65823a1
#
_cell.length_a   1.000
_cell.length_b   1.000
_cell.length_c   1.000
_cell.angle_alpha   90.00
_cell.angle_beta   90.00
_cell.angle_gamma   90.00
#
_symmetry.space_group_name_H-M   'P 1'
#
loop_
_entity.id
_entity.type
_entity.pdbx_description
1 polymer ?
#
loop_
_entity_poly.entity_id
_entity_poly.type
_entity_poly.pdbx_seq_one_letter_code
_entity_poly.pdbx_strand_id
1 'polypeptide(L)'
;MHPFTSLTLWAWAACTTLLLPAGAILAVYSATTFASLLVFRSTRLRARYVAWLMFSLGAGLWLVHGGWLTEWISGHPRDPQRWADAITLWLRILAIVSTSQLWMAWVPARKFTRALFASRLPPGIAYVFAGPLLVVEQLKRQLAIIHEAQRARGVPLDEAWHRRLRAMPALIVPLTHNALNDLTVRGAALD
;
A
#
# COMPACT_ATOMS: atom_id res chain seq x y z
N MET A 1 -0.24 11.57 18.55
CA MET A 1 1.15 11.05 18.45
C MET A 1 1.84 11.75 17.29
N HIS A 2 3.13 12.07 17.48
CA HIS A 2 3.95 12.67 16.43
C HIS A 2 4.18 11.64 15.31
N PRO A 3 4.10 12.00 14.00
CA PRO A 3 4.18 11.02 12.92
C PRO A 3 5.52 10.28 12.86
N PHE A 4 6.62 10.93 13.26
CA PHE A 4 7.93 10.26 13.31
C PHE A 4 8.02 9.19 14.42
N THR A 5 7.42 9.44 15.59
CA THR A 5 7.35 8.42 16.66
C THR A 5 6.52 7.22 16.25
N SER A 6 5.44 7.43 15.48
CA SER A 6 4.66 6.31 14.96
C SER A 6 5.39 5.53 13.88
N LEU A 7 6.22 6.20 13.07
CA LEU A 7 7.06 5.55 12.05
C LEU A 7 8.17 4.72 12.71
N THR A 8 8.83 5.26 13.76
CA THR A 8 9.85 4.50 14.49
C THR A 8 9.24 3.28 15.20
N LEU A 9 8.05 3.41 15.79
CA LEU A 9 7.33 2.28 16.39
C LEU A 9 6.96 1.21 15.35
N TRP A 10 6.50 1.64 14.17
CA TRP A 10 6.24 0.71 13.08
C TRP A 10 7.51 0.02 12.59
N ALA A 11 8.59 0.77 12.38
CA ALA A 11 9.88 0.21 11.96
C ALA A 11 10.41 -0.79 12.99
N TRP A 12 10.31 -0.45 14.28
CA TRP A 12 10.68 -1.35 15.36
C TRP A 12 9.83 -2.63 15.36
N ALA A 13 8.52 -2.53 15.22
CA ALA A 13 7.63 -3.68 15.11
C ALA A 13 7.93 -4.56 13.88
N ALA A 14 8.27 -3.94 12.74
CA ALA A 14 8.70 -4.66 11.54
C ALA A 14 10.04 -5.37 11.73
N CYS A 15 11.02 -4.72 12.35
CA CYS A 15 12.31 -5.33 12.69
C CYS A 15 12.17 -6.49 13.68
N THR A 16 11.34 -6.34 14.71
CA THR A 16 11.02 -7.42 15.65
C THR A 16 10.46 -8.64 14.94
N THR A 17 9.61 -8.44 13.93
CA THR A 17 9.04 -9.56 13.14
C THR A 17 10.12 -10.40 12.44
N LEU A 18 11.21 -9.75 11.98
CA LEU A 18 12.31 -10.44 11.32
C LEU A 18 13.20 -11.22 12.32
N LEU A 19 13.33 -10.70 13.54
CA LEU A 19 14.16 -11.28 14.60
C LEU A 19 13.44 -12.37 15.39
N LEU A 20 12.09 -12.47 15.32
CA LEU A 20 11.36 -13.50 16.05
C LEU A 20 11.73 -14.89 15.54
N PRO A 21 11.97 -15.85 16.47
CA PRO A 21 12.21 -17.24 16.09
C PRO A 21 10.99 -17.83 15.39
N ALA A 22 11.26 -18.74 14.44
CA ALA A 22 10.21 -19.51 13.79
C ALA A 22 9.48 -20.37 14.84
N GLY A 23 8.16 -20.34 14.84
CA GLY A 23 7.35 -21.15 15.75
C GLY A 23 6.10 -20.46 16.28
N ALA A 24 5.61 -20.92 17.41
CA ALA A 24 4.35 -20.48 18.02
C ALA A 24 4.33 -18.96 18.32
N ILE A 25 5.45 -18.38 18.73
CA ILE A 25 5.54 -16.95 19.06
C ILE A 25 5.27 -16.10 17.81
N LEU A 26 5.90 -16.45 16.68
CA LEU A 26 5.67 -15.76 15.40
C LEU A 26 4.22 -15.92 14.93
N ALA A 27 3.65 -17.12 15.08
CA ALA A 27 2.24 -17.39 14.71
C ALA A 27 1.27 -16.56 15.55
N VAL A 28 1.46 -16.49 16.87
CA VAL A 28 0.63 -15.68 17.77
C VAL A 28 0.78 -14.19 17.43
N TYR A 29 1.99 -13.72 17.19
CA TYR A 29 2.24 -12.32 16.83
C TYR A 29 1.57 -11.94 15.48
N SER A 30 1.70 -12.79 14.46
CA SER A 30 1.06 -12.56 13.16
C SER A 30 -0.46 -12.62 13.24
N ALA A 31 -1.00 -13.55 14.02
CA ALA A 31 -2.43 -13.68 14.26
C ALA A 31 -2.99 -12.47 15.02
N THR A 32 -2.32 -11.98 16.04
CA THR A 32 -2.75 -10.81 16.83
C THR A 32 -2.70 -9.53 16.00
N THR A 33 -1.67 -9.32 15.19
CA THR A 33 -1.57 -8.17 14.28
C THR A 33 -2.65 -8.20 13.20
N PHE A 34 -2.96 -9.36 12.64
CA PHE A 34 -4.06 -9.52 11.69
C PHE A 34 -5.44 -9.35 12.35
N ALA A 35 -5.64 -9.95 13.53
CA ALA A 35 -6.89 -9.80 14.28
C ALA A 35 -7.18 -8.32 14.63
N SER A 36 -6.14 -7.54 14.94
CA SER A 36 -6.30 -6.10 15.20
C SER A 36 -6.85 -5.34 13.99
N LEU A 37 -6.52 -5.74 12.74
CA LEU A 37 -7.13 -5.17 11.53
C LEU A 37 -8.63 -5.46 11.43
N LEU A 38 -9.09 -6.61 11.93
CA LEU A 38 -10.50 -7.00 11.90
C LEU A 38 -11.32 -6.26 12.97
N VAL A 39 -10.72 -5.97 14.13
CA VAL A 39 -11.38 -5.28 15.25
C VAL A 39 -11.72 -3.84 14.89
N PHE A 40 -10.82 -3.12 14.24
CA PHE A 40 -11.06 -1.72 13.88
C PHE A 40 -11.95 -1.61 12.64
N ARG A 41 -13.11 -1.00 12.78
CA ARG A 41 -14.10 -0.83 11.70
C ARG A 41 -13.54 -0.12 10.45
N SER A 42 -12.61 0.81 10.63
CA SER A 42 -11.94 1.55 9.55
C SER A 42 -10.96 0.71 8.73
N THR A 43 -10.49 -0.41 9.27
CA THR A 43 -9.49 -1.29 8.63
C THR A 43 -10.07 -2.60 8.12
N ARG A 44 -11.35 -2.91 8.38
CA ARG A 44 -11.98 -4.17 7.95
C ARG A 44 -11.91 -4.42 6.44
N LEU A 45 -12.12 -3.38 5.62
CA LEU A 45 -11.97 -3.51 4.17
C LEU A 45 -10.53 -3.83 3.78
N ARG A 46 -9.55 -3.21 4.44
CA ARG A 46 -8.13 -3.50 4.22
C ARG A 46 -7.76 -4.90 4.68
N ALA A 47 -8.31 -5.37 5.81
CA ALA A 47 -8.13 -6.75 6.28
C ALA A 47 -8.60 -7.78 5.23
N ARG A 48 -9.69 -7.49 4.53
CA ARG A 48 -10.19 -8.35 3.45
C ARG A 48 -9.22 -8.41 2.26
N TYR A 49 -8.62 -7.28 1.88
CA TYR A 49 -7.58 -7.27 0.85
C TYR A 49 -6.31 -7.98 1.29
N VAL A 50 -5.89 -7.80 2.55
CA VAL A 50 -4.75 -8.52 3.13
C VAL A 50 -5.03 -10.02 3.16
N ALA A 51 -6.23 -10.44 3.57
CA ALA A 51 -6.62 -11.86 3.57
C ALA A 51 -6.55 -12.47 2.16
N TRP A 52 -7.08 -11.76 1.15
CA TRP A 52 -7.03 -12.22 -0.24
C TRP A 52 -5.60 -12.32 -0.77
N LEU A 53 -4.77 -11.30 -0.49
CA LEU A 53 -3.36 -11.29 -0.86
C LEU A 53 -2.61 -12.43 -0.18
N MET A 54 -2.85 -12.66 1.12
CA MET A 54 -2.22 -13.74 1.88
C MET A 54 -2.69 -15.13 1.42
N PHE A 55 -3.95 -15.25 1.01
CA PHE A 55 -4.46 -16.48 0.41
C PHE A 55 -3.76 -16.78 -0.92
N SER A 56 -3.66 -15.79 -1.81
CA SER A 56 -2.97 -15.94 -3.10
C SER A 56 -1.48 -16.28 -2.92
N LEU A 57 -0.81 -15.57 -2.01
CA LEU A 57 0.60 -15.81 -1.70
C LEU A 57 0.80 -17.19 -1.04
N GLY A 58 -0.10 -17.58 -0.13
CA GLY A 58 -0.08 -18.90 0.51
C GLY A 58 -0.27 -20.03 -0.50
N ALA A 59 -1.21 -19.86 -1.45
CA ALA A 59 -1.40 -20.80 -2.54
C ALA A 59 -0.15 -20.93 -3.42
N GLY A 60 0.50 -19.82 -3.75
CA GLY A 60 1.76 -19.81 -4.50
C GLY A 60 2.91 -20.51 -3.75
N LEU A 61 3.07 -20.19 -2.46
CA LEU A 61 4.06 -20.86 -1.61
C LEU A 61 3.79 -22.36 -1.46
N TRP A 62 2.52 -22.73 -1.30
CA TRP A 62 2.12 -24.14 -1.23
C TRP A 62 2.45 -24.88 -2.54
N LEU A 63 2.21 -24.24 -3.68
CA LEU A 63 2.49 -24.82 -4.99
C LEU A 63 3.99 -25.02 -5.25
N VAL A 64 4.82 -24.06 -4.83
CA VAL A 64 6.27 -24.06 -5.06
C VAL A 64 7.01 -24.88 -3.99
N HIS A 65 6.69 -24.67 -2.70
CA HIS A 65 7.43 -25.25 -1.58
C HIS A 65 6.75 -26.52 -1.02
N GLY A 66 5.48 -26.77 -1.38
CA GLY A 66 4.77 -27.99 -1.01
C GLY A 66 5.37 -29.27 -1.59
N GLY A 67 6.37 -29.13 -2.47
CA GLY A 67 7.10 -30.24 -3.06
C GLY A 67 6.32 -31.01 -4.14
N TRP A 68 5.08 -30.64 -4.37
CA TRP A 68 4.23 -31.32 -5.36
C TRP A 68 4.74 -31.15 -6.79
N LEU A 69 5.11 -29.93 -7.16
CA LEU A 69 5.70 -29.63 -8.47
C LEU A 69 7.10 -30.24 -8.63
N THR A 70 7.92 -30.19 -7.59
CA THR A 70 9.27 -30.79 -7.61
C THR A 70 9.22 -32.30 -7.64
N GLU A 71 8.27 -32.93 -6.94
CA GLU A 71 8.05 -34.39 -7.01
C GLU A 71 7.60 -34.82 -8.41
N TRP A 72 6.69 -34.04 -9.03
CA TRP A 72 6.18 -34.31 -10.36
C TRP A 72 7.20 -34.07 -11.48
N ILE A 73 8.05 -33.04 -11.38
CA ILE A 73 9.02 -32.68 -12.43
C ILE A 73 10.37 -33.37 -12.22
N SER A 74 10.84 -33.51 -10.97
CA SER A 74 12.21 -33.93 -10.67
C SER A 74 12.29 -35.28 -9.94
N GLY A 75 11.17 -35.86 -9.52
CA GLY A 75 11.12 -37.13 -8.78
C GLY A 75 11.77 -37.10 -7.39
N HIS A 76 12.14 -35.92 -6.87
CA HIS A 76 12.76 -35.79 -5.57
C HIS A 76 11.71 -35.84 -4.45
N PRO A 77 12.01 -36.56 -3.32
CA PRO A 77 11.09 -36.63 -2.18
C PRO A 77 10.87 -35.27 -1.54
N ARG A 78 9.69 -35.09 -0.96
CA ARG A 78 9.32 -33.86 -0.22
C ARG A 78 10.25 -33.62 0.95
N ASP A 79 10.79 -32.42 1.03
CA ASP A 79 11.59 -31.95 2.15
C ASP A 79 10.69 -31.20 3.16
N PRO A 80 10.45 -31.77 4.35
CA PRO A 80 9.61 -31.12 5.37
C PRO A 80 10.17 -29.79 5.88
N GLN A 81 11.48 -29.59 5.78
CA GLN A 81 12.15 -28.34 6.16
C GLN A 81 11.70 -27.18 5.26
N ARG A 82 11.64 -27.39 3.96
CA ARG A 82 11.19 -26.36 2.99
C ARG A 82 9.77 -25.89 3.27
N TRP A 83 8.91 -26.79 3.71
CA TRP A 83 7.55 -26.45 4.08
C TRP A 83 7.47 -25.58 5.35
N ALA A 84 8.24 -25.92 6.37
CA ALA A 84 8.36 -25.14 7.60
C ALA A 84 8.91 -23.73 7.33
N ASP A 85 9.90 -23.61 6.46
CA ASP A 85 10.46 -22.33 6.04
C ASP A 85 9.45 -21.48 5.25
N ALA A 86 8.67 -22.10 4.37
CA ALA A 86 7.60 -21.43 3.63
C ALA A 86 6.50 -20.88 4.54
N ILE A 87 6.06 -21.65 5.54
CA ILE A 87 5.10 -21.20 6.55
C ILE A 87 5.68 -20.04 7.36
N THR A 88 6.92 -20.14 7.77
CA THR A 88 7.62 -19.09 8.53
C THR A 88 7.69 -17.79 7.74
N LEU A 89 8.04 -17.87 6.46
CA LEU A 89 8.05 -16.71 5.55
C LEU A 89 6.66 -16.10 5.39
N TRP A 90 5.66 -16.95 5.18
CA TRP A 90 4.27 -16.50 5.06
C TRP A 90 3.77 -15.77 6.31
N LEU A 91 4.06 -16.28 7.50
CA LEU A 91 3.72 -15.64 8.78
C LEU A 91 4.43 -14.29 8.96
N ARG A 92 5.71 -14.19 8.57
CA ARG A 92 6.46 -12.93 8.61
C ARG A 92 5.86 -11.88 7.69
N ILE A 93 5.53 -12.27 6.46
CA ILE A 93 4.89 -11.36 5.49
C ILE A 93 3.51 -10.93 6.02
N LEU A 94 2.72 -11.84 6.57
CA LEU A 94 1.42 -11.53 7.17
C LEU A 94 1.57 -10.49 8.29
N ALA A 95 2.53 -10.65 9.19
CA ALA A 95 2.78 -9.72 10.28
C ALA A 95 3.22 -8.33 9.78
N ILE A 96 4.18 -8.28 8.84
CA ILE A 96 4.69 -7.01 8.29
C ILE A 96 3.59 -6.27 7.51
N VAL A 97 2.84 -6.96 6.68
CA VAL A 97 1.75 -6.35 5.91
C VAL A 97 0.65 -5.86 6.84
N SER A 98 0.27 -6.65 7.86
CA SER A 98 -0.77 -6.28 8.81
C SER A 98 -0.37 -5.05 9.65
N THR A 99 0.85 -5.00 10.17
CA THR A 99 1.36 -3.84 10.91
C THR A 99 1.48 -2.60 10.04
N SER A 100 1.87 -2.75 8.77
CA SER A 100 1.93 -1.64 7.81
C SER A 100 0.53 -1.07 7.51
N GLN A 101 -0.47 -1.92 7.34
CA GLN A 101 -1.85 -1.48 7.11
C GLN A 101 -2.44 -0.77 8.33
N LEU A 102 -2.12 -1.24 9.56
CA LEU A 102 -2.51 -0.55 10.80
C LEU A 102 -1.87 0.83 10.88
N TRP A 103 -0.57 0.93 10.62
CA TRP A 103 0.15 2.19 10.64
C TRP A 103 -0.44 3.18 9.63
N MET A 104 -0.68 2.74 8.37
CA MET A 104 -1.31 3.58 7.34
C MET A 104 -2.73 4.03 7.69
N ALA A 105 -3.45 3.25 8.52
CA ALA A 105 -4.79 3.64 8.96
C ALA A 105 -4.75 4.75 10.02
N TRP A 106 -3.73 4.76 10.86
CA TRP A 106 -3.61 5.70 11.97
C TRP A 106 -2.88 6.99 11.60
N VAL A 107 -1.98 6.93 10.61
CA VAL A 107 -1.19 8.08 10.17
C VAL A 107 -1.60 8.49 8.75
N PRO A 108 -2.56 9.40 8.59
CA PRO A 108 -2.92 9.92 7.28
C PRO A 108 -1.73 10.68 6.66
N ALA A 109 -1.54 10.51 5.34
CA ALA A 109 -0.44 11.10 4.59
C ALA A 109 -0.27 12.62 4.85
N ARG A 110 -1.38 13.35 5.00
CA ARG A 110 -1.36 14.79 5.32
C ARG A 110 -0.67 15.14 6.64
N LYS A 111 -0.81 14.28 7.67
CA LYS A 111 -0.10 14.51 8.94
C LYS A 111 1.39 14.26 8.79
N PHE A 112 1.73 13.27 7.97
CA PHE A 112 3.13 12.94 7.69
C PHE A 112 3.82 14.06 6.91
N THR A 113 3.21 14.58 5.83
CA THR A 113 3.76 15.71 5.06
C THR A 113 3.94 16.97 5.92
N ARG A 114 2.93 17.32 6.73
CA ARG A 114 3.04 18.47 7.65
C ARG A 114 4.18 18.32 8.64
N ALA A 115 4.39 17.12 9.19
CA ALA A 115 5.48 16.86 10.11
C ALA A 115 6.85 16.90 9.42
N LEU A 116 6.92 16.49 8.15
CA LEU A 116 8.14 16.57 7.35
C LEU A 116 8.56 18.03 7.17
N PHE A 117 7.64 18.92 6.80
CA PHE A 117 7.90 20.35 6.68
C PHE A 117 8.19 21.07 8.01
N ALA A 118 7.58 20.58 9.11
CA ALA A 118 7.84 21.11 10.45
C ALA A 118 9.13 20.54 11.10
N SER A 119 9.77 19.57 10.45
CA SER A 119 11.00 18.96 10.96
C SER A 119 12.21 19.88 10.71
N ARG A 120 13.29 19.69 11.51
CA ARG A 120 14.57 20.38 11.32
C ARG A 120 15.39 19.85 10.13
N LEU A 121 14.78 19.10 9.22
CA LEU A 121 15.44 18.60 8.02
C LEU A 121 15.77 19.77 7.07
N PRO A 122 16.88 19.70 6.34
CA PRO A 122 17.17 20.66 5.29
C PRO A 122 15.97 20.76 4.33
N PRO A 123 15.58 21.98 3.92
CA PRO A 123 14.37 22.19 3.13
C PRO A 123 14.34 21.36 1.83
N GLY A 124 15.50 21.15 1.20
CA GLY A 124 15.61 20.31 0.00
C GLY A 124 15.17 18.86 0.24
N ILE A 125 15.58 18.26 1.36
CA ILE A 125 15.19 16.87 1.71
C ILE A 125 13.68 16.80 2.00
N ALA A 126 13.16 17.77 2.75
CA ALA A 126 11.72 17.83 3.04
C ALA A 126 10.89 17.93 1.74
N TYR A 127 11.34 18.73 0.76
CA TYR A 127 10.67 18.85 -0.54
C TYR A 127 10.73 17.57 -1.37
N VAL A 128 11.85 16.85 -1.39
CA VAL A 128 11.97 15.57 -2.14
C VAL A 128 10.95 14.54 -1.65
N PHE A 129 10.72 14.44 -0.35
CA PHE A 129 9.77 13.48 0.21
C PHE A 129 8.33 13.97 0.23
N ALA A 130 8.11 15.25 0.48
CA ALA A 130 6.77 15.81 0.56
C ALA A 130 6.19 16.23 -0.80
N GLY A 131 7.04 16.62 -1.74
CA GLY A 131 6.65 17.07 -3.08
C GLY A 131 5.73 16.08 -3.81
N PRO A 132 6.11 14.80 -3.95
CA PRO A 132 5.26 13.81 -4.60
C PRO A 132 3.90 13.64 -3.92
N LEU A 133 3.86 13.66 -2.59
CA LEU A 133 2.61 13.55 -1.83
C LEU A 133 1.68 14.75 -2.05
N LEU A 134 2.24 15.96 -2.12
CA LEU A 134 1.49 17.18 -2.43
C LEU A 134 0.93 17.15 -3.85
N VAL A 135 1.74 16.71 -4.82
CA VAL A 135 1.32 16.57 -6.21
C VAL A 135 0.17 15.55 -6.32
N VAL A 136 0.28 14.40 -5.66
CA VAL A 136 -0.81 13.40 -5.64
C VAL A 136 -2.09 13.96 -5.04
N GLU A 137 -2.01 14.74 -3.96
CA GLU A 137 -3.20 15.38 -3.38
C GLU A 137 -3.82 16.43 -4.32
N GLN A 138 -2.99 17.20 -5.02
CA GLN A 138 -3.43 18.17 -6.00
C GLN A 138 -4.12 17.49 -7.19
N LEU A 139 -3.49 16.44 -7.74
CA LEU A 139 -4.07 15.65 -8.83
C LEU A 139 -5.40 15.01 -8.45
N LYS A 140 -5.52 14.47 -7.24
CA LYS A 140 -6.80 13.92 -6.75
C LYS A 140 -7.91 14.97 -6.68
N ARG A 141 -7.60 16.18 -6.25
CA ARG A 141 -8.59 17.28 -6.22
C ARG A 141 -9.00 17.70 -7.62
N GLN A 142 -8.03 17.88 -8.54
CA GLN A 142 -8.32 18.21 -9.94
C GLN A 142 -9.14 17.10 -10.61
N LEU A 143 -8.80 15.85 -10.38
CA LEU A 143 -9.53 14.71 -10.90
C LEU A 143 -10.99 14.69 -10.42
N ALA A 144 -11.23 14.99 -9.13
CA ALA A 144 -12.58 15.06 -8.59
C ALA A 144 -13.42 16.15 -9.29
N ILE A 145 -12.85 17.35 -9.48
CA ILE A 145 -13.51 18.47 -10.16
C ILE A 145 -13.81 18.10 -11.63
N ILE A 146 -12.84 17.51 -12.34
CA ILE A 146 -13.03 17.09 -13.73
C ILE A 146 -14.08 15.98 -13.80
N HIS A 147 -14.06 15.03 -12.88
CA HIS A 147 -15.03 13.95 -12.82
C HIS A 147 -16.46 14.49 -12.66
N GLU A 148 -16.69 15.41 -11.74
CA GLU A 148 -17.99 16.07 -11.54
C GLU A 148 -18.42 16.85 -12.79
N ALA A 149 -17.51 17.62 -13.39
CA ALA A 149 -17.79 18.38 -14.60
C ALA A 149 -18.16 17.47 -15.80
N GLN A 150 -17.46 16.35 -15.98
CA GLN A 150 -17.75 15.40 -17.06
C GLN A 150 -19.03 14.61 -16.79
N ARG A 151 -19.33 14.31 -15.53
CA ARG A 151 -20.60 13.70 -15.13
C ARG A 151 -21.78 14.63 -15.44
N ALA A 152 -21.64 15.93 -15.18
CA ALA A 152 -22.65 16.94 -15.54
C ALA A 152 -22.87 17.03 -17.06
N ARG A 153 -21.87 16.68 -17.87
CA ARG A 153 -21.96 16.60 -19.34
C ARG A 153 -22.52 15.28 -19.85
N GLY A 154 -22.94 14.36 -18.96
CA GLY A 154 -23.51 13.07 -19.33
C GLY A 154 -22.49 12.01 -19.74
N VAL A 155 -21.20 12.19 -19.45
CA VAL A 155 -20.18 11.16 -19.74
C VAL A 155 -20.39 9.97 -18.80
N PRO A 156 -20.49 8.73 -19.30
CA PRO A 156 -20.82 7.54 -18.50
C PRO A 156 -19.61 7.03 -17.70
N LEU A 157 -19.24 7.77 -16.65
CA LEU A 157 -18.08 7.45 -15.80
C LEU A 157 -18.38 6.41 -14.72
N ASP A 158 -19.64 6.28 -14.31
CA ASP A 158 -20.11 5.38 -13.26
C ASP A 158 -20.71 4.06 -13.79
N GLU A 159 -20.64 3.82 -15.10
CA GLU A 159 -21.18 2.65 -15.76
C GLU A 159 -20.24 1.44 -15.79
N ALA A 160 -20.61 0.37 -16.53
CA ALA A 160 -19.83 -0.84 -16.68
C ALA A 160 -18.38 -0.55 -17.14
N TRP A 161 -17.43 -1.37 -16.66
CA TRP A 161 -16.00 -1.15 -16.81
C TRP A 161 -15.52 -0.82 -18.25
N HIS A 162 -16.10 -1.44 -19.27
CA HIS A 162 -15.76 -1.20 -20.67
C HIS A 162 -16.19 0.18 -21.17
N ARG A 163 -17.33 0.73 -20.70
CA ARG A 163 -17.76 2.09 -20.98
C ARG A 163 -16.92 3.11 -20.24
N ARG A 164 -16.55 2.79 -18.99
CA ARG A 164 -15.64 3.59 -18.19
C ARG A 164 -14.25 3.71 -18.83
N LEU A 165 -13.71 2.65 -19.42
CA LEU A 165 -12.45 2.71 -20.16
C LEU A 165 -12.53 3.63 -21.39
N ARG A 166 -13.63 3.58 -22.14
CA ARG A 166 -13.86 4.49 -23.28
C ARG A 166 -14.03 5.96 -22.86
N ALA A 167 -14.52 6.20 -21.67
CA ALA A 167 -14.69 7.54 -21.11
C ALA A 167 -13.40 8.09 -20.45
N MET A 168 -12.37 7.28 -20.23
CA MET A 168 -11.10 7.69 -19.61
C MET A 168 -10.40 8.86 -20.32
N PRO A 169 -10.36 8.96 -21.66
CA PRO A 169 -9.75 10.14 -22.32
C PRO A 169 -10.40 11.46 -21.93
N ALA A 170 -11.71 11.46 -21.64
CA ALA A 170 -12.43 12.67 -21.19
C ALA A 170 -11.95 13.18 -19.81
N LEU A 171 -11.32 12.31 -19.01
CA LEU A 171 -10.70 12.69 -17.74
C LEU A 171 -9.20 13.01 -17.90
N ILE A 172 -8.50 12.22 -18.73
CA ILE A 172 -7.03 12.33 -18.87
C ILE A 172 -6.66 13.61 -19.61
N VAL A 173 -7.34 13.94 -20.71
CA VAL A 173 -7.00 15.12 -21.52
C VAL A 173 -7.07 16.43 -20.72
N PRO A 174 -8.17 16.75 -20.00
CA PRO A 174 -8.23 17.96 -19.18
C PRO A 174 -7.23 17.94 -18.04
N LEU A 175 -6.99 16.76 -17.42
CA LEU A 175 -6.02 16.61 -16.33
C LEU A 175 -4.60 16.93 -16.81
N THR A 176 -4.22 16.38 -17.97
CA THR A 176 -2.90 16.63 -18.57
C THR A 176 -2.73 18.10 -18.97
N HIS A 177 -3.76 18.70 -19.55
CA HIS A 177 -3.73 20.12 -19.93
C HIS A 177 -3.56 21.02 -18.69
N ASN A 178 -4.31 20.76 -17.62
CA ASN A 178 -4.16 21.49 -16.37
C ASN A 178 -2.78 21.29 -15.74
N ALA A 179 -2.23 20.07 -15.78
CA ALA A 179 -0.89 19.79 -15.26
C ALA A 179 0.20 20.52 -16.06
N LEU A 180 0.09 20.59 -17.39
CA LEU A 180 1.01 21.35 -18.25
C LEU A 180 0.91 22.85 -18.00
N ASN A 181 -0.29 23.40 -17.88
CA ASN A 181 -0.48 24.82 -17.52
C ASN A 181 0.13 25.15 -16.16
N ASP A 182 -0.05 24.29 -15.14
CA ASP A 182 0.57 24.47 -13.83
C ASP A 182 2.11 24.50 -13.92
N LEU A 183 2.70 23.66 -14.78
CA LEU A 183 4.16 23.65 -14.99
C LEU A 183 4.66 24.93 -15.68
N THR A 184 3.95 25.41 -16.69
CA THR A 184 4.32 26.66 -17.39
C THR A 184 4.23 27.87 -16.47
N VAL A 185 3.18 27.98 -15.66
CA VAL A 185 3.00 29.07 -14.70
C VAL A 185 4.07 29.03 -13.60
N ARG A 186 4.41 27.84 -13.13
CA ARG A 186 5.48 27.69 -12.10
C ARG A 186 6.87 27.95 -12.69
N GLY A 187 7.13 27.53 -13.94
CA GLY A 187 8.37 27.83 -14.63
C GLY A 187 8.57 29.33 -14.81
N ALA A 188 7.55 30.03 -15.30
CA ALA A 188 7.59 31.48 -15.45
C ALA A 188 7.71 32.29 -14.15
N ALA A 189 7.39 31.67 -12.99
CA ALA A 189 7.57 32.31 -11.68
C ALA A 189 8.97 32.10 -11.08
N LEU A 190 9.79 31.27 -11.70
CA LEU A 190 11.18 30.97 -11.27
C LEU A 190 12.24 31.72 -12.11
N ASP A 191 11.84 32.27 -13.27
CA ASP A 191 12.63 33.19 -14.09
C ASP A 191 12.42 34.64 -13.62
#